data_4749a85423a72ebd1d96ac98d864b4ce
#
_entry.id   4749a85423a72ebd1d96ac98d864b4ce
#
_cell.length_a   1.000
_cell.length_b   1.000
_cell.length_c   1.000
_cell.angle_alpha   90.00
_cell.angle_beta   90.00
_cell.angle_gamma   90.00
#
_symmetry.space_group_name_H-M   'P 1'
#
loop_
_entity.id
_entity.type
_entity.pdbx_description
1 polymer ?
#
loop_
_entity_poly.entity_id
_entity_poly.type
_entity_poly.pdbx_seq_one_letter_code
_entity_poly.pdbx_strand_id
1 'polypeptide(L)'
;MNTDSGKTVKVFTMRSESVFMIGQNMHEKGIQEDIGLSADDLQQVCDEFLNIVKQQTGREFPDDPYEQLELAIKAVFNSWMGKRAIDYRREFNITPEMANGTAVNIVTMVFGNRGDDCATSVAFTRNPGTGENRLYGEYLTNAQGEDVVAGIRTPKPIEQLSSKMPRIYRQLEELRSRLENHYCEVQDFEFTIERGVLYYLQTRNGKMNATAMVRTSVKMEREGLLTKQQALLRINPQHLEQMLYPRLAPMCVLRPLPKACRLLLVLPVVWLYLMPIKRNN
;
A
#
# COMPACT_ATOMS: atom_id res chain seq x y z
N MET A 1 -14.11 16.67 -31.39
CA MET A 1 -13.05 16.78 -30.36
C MET A 1 -13.13 15.61 -29.40
N ASN A 2 -12.84 14.39 -29.87
CA ASN A 2 -13.12 13.21 -29.03
C ASN A 2 -12.21 12.03 -29.40
N THR A 3 -10.89 12.23 -29.43
CA THR A 3 -9.95 11.21 -29.91
C THR A 3 -8.81 10.87 -28.94
N ASP A 4 -8.63 11.59 -27.81
CA ASP A 4 -7.52 11.33 -26.90
C ASP A 4 -7.85 10.50 -25.64
N SER A 5 -9.11 10.43 -25.23
CA SER A 5 -9.51 9.63 -24.03
C SER A 5 -9.32 8.12 -24.22
N GLY A 6 -9.46 7.63 -25.46
CA GLY A 6 -9.25 6.21 -25.79
C GLY A 6 -7.79 5.75 -25.74
N LYS A 7 -6.82 6.67 -25.96
CA LYS A 7 -5.40 6.34 -25.99
C LYS A 7 -4.77 6.25 -24.60
N THR A 8 -5.23 7.09 -23.68
CA THR A 8 -4.76 7.06 -22.28
C THR A 8 -5.18 5.79 -21.53
N VAL A 9 -6.39 5.27 -21.83
CA VAL A 9 -6.88 3.99 -21.29
C VAL A 9 -6.00 2.82 -21.77
N LYS A 10 -5.48 2.86 -22.98
CA LYS A 10 -4.57 1.82 -23.51
C LYS A 10 -3.23 1.75 -22.78
N VAL A 11 -2.68 2.88 -22.36
CA VAL A 11 -1.40 2.89 -21.56
C VAL A 11 -1.59 2.21 -20.20
N PHE A 12 -2.74 2.35 -19.56
CA PHE A 12 -3.05 1.62 -18.33
C PHE A 12 -3.28 0.11 -18.54
N THR A 13 -3.78 -0.29 -19.70
CA THR A 13 -3.95 -1.70 -20.05
C THR A 13 -2.59 -2.37 -20.34
N MET A 14 -1.61 -1.62 -20.79
CA MET A 14 -0.22 -2.10 -20.99
C MET A 14 0.45 -2.62 -19.72
N ARG A 15 -0.01 -2.20 -18.52
CA ARG A 15 0.53 -2.73 -17.26
C ARG A 15 0.27 -4.24 -17.10
N SER A 16 -0.86 -4.74 -17.58
CA SER A 16 -1.15 -6.18 -17.56
C SER A 16 -0.38 -6.95 -18.62
N GLU A 17 -0.17 -6.36 -19.78
CA GLU A 17 0.64 -6.94 -20.87
C GLU A 17 2.11 -6.99 -20.48
N SER A 18 2.65 -5.94 -19.84
CA SER A 18 4.05 -5.90 -19.40
C SER A 18 4.36 -6.94 -18.32
N VAL A 19 3.48 -7.12 -17.35
CA VAL A 19 3.62 -8.19 -16.33
C VAL A 19 3.56 -9.57 -16.98
N PHE A 20 2.69 -9.75 -17.97
CA PHE A 20 2.57 -11.00 -18.71
C PHE A 20 3.85 -11.33 -19.52
N MET A 21 4.46 -10.33 -20.16
CA MET A 21 5.69 -10.52 -20.95
C MET A 21 6.90 -10.84 -20.09
N ILE A 22 7.06 -10.17 -18.94
CA ILE A 22 8.09 -10.53 -17.96
C ILE A 22 7.87 -11.98 -17.53
N GLY A 23 6.65 -12.37 -17.19
CA GLY A 23 6.31 -13.74 -16.82
C GLY A 23 6.59 -14.78 -17.92
N GLN A 24 6.34 -14.45 -19.21
CA GLN A 24 6.68 -15.31 -20.33
C GLN A 24 8.20 -15.49 -20.46
N ASN A 25 8.97 -14.42 -20.41
CA ASN A 25 10.44 -14.46 -20.51
C ASN A 25 11.05 -15.27 -19.37
N MET A 26 10.53 -15.12 -18.15
CA MET A 26 10.92 -15.93 -16.99
C MET A 26 10.59 -17.42 -17.19
N HIS A 27 9.39 -17.71 -17.69
CA HIS A 27 8.95 -19.10 -17.93
C HIS A 27 9.79 -19.80 -19.00
N GLU A 28 10.10 -19.12 -20.11
CA GLU A 28 10.94 -19.66 -21.19
C GLU A 28 12.36 -19.98 -20.73
N LYS A 29 12.89 -19.23 -19.76
CA LYS A 29 14.24 -19.37 -19.21
C LYS A 29 14.29 -20.20 -17.92
N GLY A 30 13.14 -20.67 -17.42
CA GLY A 30 13.06 -21.43 -16.16
C GLY A 30 13.41 -20.61 -14.93
N ILE A 31 13.29 -19.28 -14.99
CA ILE A 31 13.54 -18.34 -13.90
C ILE A 31 12.27 -18.25 -13.04
N GLN A 32 12.39 -18.44 -11.73
CA GLN A 32 11.26 -18.42 -10.82
C GLN A 32 10.97 -17.03 -10.23
N GLU A 33 11.99 -16.18 -10.15
CA GLU A 33 11.90 -14.83 -9.61
C GLU A 33 12.51 -13.82 -10.58
N ASP A 34 11.94 -12.65 -10.73
CA ASP A 34 12.40 -11.56 -11.61
C ASP A 34 13.83 -11.09 -11.32
N ILE A 35 14.29 -11.25 -10.08
CA ILE A 35 15.67 -10.97 -9.67
C ILE A 35 16.69 -11.87 -10.41
N GLY A 36 16.25 -12.98 -11.00
CA GLY A 36 17.08 -13.88 -11.81
C GLY A 36 17.29 -13.45 -13.25
N LEU A 37 16.57 -12.39 -13.70
CA LEU A 37 16.73 -11.84 -15.06
C LEU A 37 18.09 -11.13 -15.20
N SER A 38 18.78 -11.39 -16.30
CA SER A 38 20.01 -10.69 -16.65
C SER A 38 19.72 -9.29 -17.19
N ALA A 39 20.75 -8.46 -17.31
CA ALA A 39 20.63 -7.14 -17.93
C ALA A 39 20.17 -7.22 -19.40
N ASP A 40 20.62 -8.24 -20.12
CA ASP A 40 20.23 -8.47 -21.52
C ASP A 40 18.75 -8.87 -21.64
N ASP A 41 18.24 -9.66 -20.68
CA ASP A 41 16.82 -10.03 -20.61
C ASP A 41 15.95 -8.79 -20.36
N LEU A 42 16.36 -7.93 -19.45
CA LEU A 42 15.66 -6.69 -19.16
C LEU A 42 15.71 -5.72 -20.34
N GLN A 43 16.83 -5.66 -21.07
CA GLN A 43 16.93 -4.86 -22.28
C GLN A 43 15.94 -5.34 -23.34
N GLN A 44 15.87 -6.64 -23.57
CA GLN A 44 14.91 -7.23 -24.51
C GLN A 44 13.45 -6.88 -24.14
N VAL A 45 13.09 -7.00 -22.86
CA VAL A 45 11.75 -6.60 -22.36
C VAL A 45 11.50 -5.11 -22.60
N CYS A 46 12.49 -4.24 -22.40
CA CYS A 46 12.37 -2.81 -22.70
C CYS A 46 12.10 -2.55 -24.19
N ASP A 47 12.84 -3.22 -25.06
CA ASP A 47 12.68 -3.06 -26.51
C ASP A 47 11.28 -3.53 -26.98
N GLU A 48 10.77 -4.60 -26.39
CA GLU A 48 9.41 -5.07 -26.63
C GLU A 48 8.36 -4.07 -26.16
N PHE A 49 8.56 -3.45 -25.00
CA PHE A 49 7.65 -2.38 -24.52
C PHE A 49 7.62 -1.19 -25.47
N LEU A 50 8.75 -0.74 -25.96
CA LEU A 50 8.83 0.36 -26.93
C LEU A 50 8.07 -0.01 -28.23
N ASN A 51 8.20 -1.24 -28.70
CA ASN A 51 7.46 -1.73 -29.86
C ASN A 51 5.94 -1.76 -29.61
N ILE A 52 5.47 -2.21 -28.43
CA ILE A 52 4.06 -2.20 -28.06
C ILE A 52 3.52 -0.77 -28.06
N VAL A 53 4.25 0.18 -27.46
CA VAL A 53 3.85 1.60 -27.46
C VAL A 53 3.66 2.09 -28.89
N LYS A 54 4.63 1.83 -29.77
CA LYS A 54 4.58 2.22 -31.18
C LYS A 54 3.38 1.60 -31.90
N GLN A 55 3.13 0.31 -31.71
CA GLN A 55 2.01 -0.40 -32.34
C GLN A 55 0.66 0.11 -31.86
N GLN A 56 0.53 0.38 -30.56
CA GLN A 56 -0.77 0.78 -29.98
C GLN A 56 -1.08 2.27 -30.14
N THR A 57 -0.07 3.11 -30.12
CA THR A 57 -0.26 4.58 -30.20
C THR A 57 0.00 5.16 -31.58
N GLY A 58 0.72 4.41 -32.46
CA GLY A 58 1.21 4.90 -33.75
C GLY A 58 2.37 5.91 -33.62
N ARG A 59 2.95 6.04 -32.43
CA ARG A 59 4.07 6.96 -32.14
C ARG A 59 5.16 6.21 -31.39
N GLU A 60 6.39 6.63 -31.59
CA GLU A 60 7.51 6.18 -30.77
C GLU A 60 7.41 6.76 -29.37
N PHE A 61 7.94 6.04 -28.40
CA PHE A 61 8.09 6.58 -27.06
C PHE A 61 9.19 7.65 -27.10
N PRO A 62 8.97 8.86 -26.56
CA PRO A 62 9.95 9.93 -26.69
C PRO A 62 11.22 9.65 -25.89
N ASP A 63 12.38 10.02 -26.45
CA ASP A 63 13.67 9.93 -25.76
C ASP A 63 13.92 11.12 -24.82
N ASP A 64 13.29 12.27 -25.09
CA ASP A 64 13.43 13.46 -24.25
C ASP A 64 12.72 13.28 -22.91
N PRO A 65 13.46 13.36 -21.77
CA PRO A 65 12.86 13.22 -20.44
C PRO A 65 11.78 14.25 -20.11
N TYR A 66 11.87 15.44 -20.67
CA TYR A 66 10.86 16.49 -20.44
C TYR A 66 9.56 16.20 -21.21
N GLU A 67 9.66 15.66 -22.41
CA GLU A 67 8.49 15.19 -23.15
C GLU A 67 7.83 14.00 -22.44
N GLN A 68 8.61 13.04 -21.93
CA GLN A 68 8.12 11.94 -21.11
C GLN A 68 7.39 12.47 -19.87
N LEU A 69 7.96 13.44 -19.17
CA LEU A 69 7.37 14.07 -17.99
C LEU A 69 6.05 14.76 -18.33
N GLU A 70 6.00 15.52 -19.42
CA GLU A 70 4.79 16.19 -19.88
C GLU A 70 3.66 15.18 -20.17
N LEU A 71 3.98 14.09 -20.85
CA LEU A 71 3.03 13.01 -21.14
C LEU A 71 2.53 12.34 -19.85
N ALA A 72 3.41 12.10 -18.89
CA ALA A 72 3.06 11.52 -17.59
C ALA A 72 2.13 12.46 -16.79
N ILE A 73 2.43 13.75 -16.73
CA ILE A 73 1.58 14.76 -16.09
C ILE A 73 0.19 14.80 -16.73
N LYS A 74 0.12 14.84 -18.06
CA LYS A 74 -1.14 14.81 -18.81
C LYS A 74 -1.94 13.54 -18.51
N ALA A 75 -1.27 12.40 -18.44
CA ALA A 75 -1.91 11.12 -18.11
C ALA A 75 -2.54 11.12 -16.71
N VAL A 76 -1.86 11.68 -15.71
CA VAL A 76 -2.39 11.81 -14.34
C VAL A 76 -3.61 12.73 -14.31
N PHE A 77 -3.56 13.91 -14.95
CA PHE A 77 -4.74 14.80 -15.00
C PHE A 77 -5.91 14.16 -15.74
N ASN A 78 -5.67 13.49 -16.86
CA ASN A 78 -6.71 12.80 -17.62
C ASN A 78 -7.32 11.62 -16.84
N SER A 79 -6.57 10.98 -15.96
CA SER A 79 -7.06 9.86 -15.14
C SER A 79 -8.24 10.24 -14.23
N TRP A 80 -8.36 11.53 -13.85
CA TRP A 80 -9.49 12.06 -13.09
C TRP A 80 -10.83 11.84 -13.78
N MET A 81 -10.84 11.90 -15.10
CA MET A 81 -12.02 11.67 -15.94
C MET A 81 -12.14 10.22 -16.43
N GLY A 82 -11.25 9.35 -15.98
CA GLY A 82 -11.29 7.93 -16.30
C GLY A 82 -12.50 7.24 -15.65
N LYS A 83 -13.05 6.23 -16.33
CA LYS A 83 -14.24 5.50 -15.87
C LYS A 83 -14.12 5.01 -14.42
N ARG A 84 -12.98 4.40 -14.06
CA ARG A 84 -12.72 3.92 -12.70
C ARG A 84 -12.79 5.04 -11.65
N ALA A 85 -12.23 6.20 -11.94
CA ALA A 85 -12.24 7.34 -11.02
C ALA A 85 -13.65 7.94 -10.88
N ILE A 86 -14.43 7.98 -11.97
CA ILE A 86 -15.83 8.43 -11.97
C ILE A 86 -16.69 7.45 -11.15
N ASP A 87 -16.56 6.15 -11.41
CA ASP A 87 -17.33 5.12 -10.70
C ASP A 87 -16.99 5.13 -9.19
N TYR A 88 -15.72 5.28 -8.83
CA TYR A 88 -15.28 5.41 -7.43
C TYR A 88 -15.92 6.62 -6.73
N ARG A 89 -15.87 7.80 -7.35
CA ARG A 89 -16.49 9.02 -6.77
C ARG A 89 -18.00 8.84 -6.57
N ARG A 90 -18.67 8.16 -7.50
CA ARG A 90 -20.11 7.87 -7.39
C ARG A 90 -20.40 6.91 -6.24
N GLU A 91 -19.65 5.82 -6.15
CA GLU A 91 -19.80 4.79 -5.11
C GLU A 91 -19.64 5.37 -3.71
N PHE A 92 -18.64 6.22 -3.53
CA PHE A 92 -18.34 6.83 -2.22
C PHE A 92 -18.97 8.21 -2.01
N ASN A 93 -19.89 8.65 -2.88
CA ASN A 93 -20.56 9.95 -2.81
C ASN A 93 -19.59 11.13 -2.64
N ILE A 94 -18.45 11.09 -3.34
CA ILE A 94 -17.46 12.17 -3.31
C ILE A 94 -17.95 13.30 -4.18
N THR A 95 -18.35 14.42 -3.50
CA THR A 95 -18.86 15.62 -4.18
C THR A 95 -17.73 16.53 -4.65
N PRO A 96 -17.99 17.48 -5.59
CA PRO A 96 -16.99 18.45 -6.03
C PRO A 96 -16.44 19.34 -4.88
N GLU A 97 -17.21 19.55 -3.82
CA GLU A 97 -16.76 20.30 -2.63
C GLU A 97 -15.75 19.49 -1.81
N MET A 98 -15.85 18.17 -1.83
CA MET A 98 -14.89 17.28 -1.16
C MET A 98 -13.61 17.10 -1.97
N ALA A 99 -13.73 16.97 -3.30
CA ALA A 99 -12.60 16.78 -4.20
C ALA A 99 -12.93 17.28 -5.61
N ASN A 100 -12.25 18.33 -6.05
CA ASN A 100 -12.48 19.00 -7.33
C ASN A 100 -11.25 18.90 -8.25
N GLY A 101 -10.76 17.70 -8.47
CA GLY A 101 -9.60 17.47 -9.34
C GLY A 101 -8.54 16.59 -8.70
N THR A 102 -7.43 16.43 -9.39
CA THR A 102 -6.24 15.72 -8.90
C THR A 102 -5.01 16.62 -8.98
N ALA A 103 -4.00 16.30 -8.20
CA ALA A 103 -2.69 16.96 -8.22
C ALA A 103 -1.62 15.99 -8.71
N VAL A 104 -0.51 16.54 -9.20
CA VAL A 104 0.67 15.78 -9.61
C VAL A 104 1.86 16.24 -8.77
N ASN A 105 2.52 15.28 -8.12
CA ASN A 105 3.78 15.50 -7.46
C ASN A 105 4.90 14.85 -8.27
N ILE A 106 5.94 15.63 -8.55
CA ILE A 106 7.15 15.13 -9.20
C ILE A 106 8.17 14.88 -8.11
N VAL A 107 8.56 13.63 -7.95
CA VAL A 107 9.47 13.21 -6.88
C VAL A 107 10.65 12.44 -7.45
N THR A 108 11.79 12.50 -6.77
CA THR A 108 12.96 11.69 -7.10
C THR A 108 12.60 10.20 -6.95
N MET A 109 13.00 9.42 -7.94
CA MET A 109 12.88 7.97 -7.90
C MET A 109 14.01 7.37 -7.07
N VAL A 110 13.69 6.47 -6.15
CA VAL A 110 14.64 5.77 -5.28
C VAL A 110 14.41 4.26 -5.33
N PHE A 111 15.48 3.48 -5.17
CA PHE A 111 15.46 2.05 -5.44
C PHE A 111 15.89 1.26 -4.21
N GLY A 112 14.97 0.47 -3.67
CA GLY A 112 15.21 -0.44 -2.56
C GLY A 112 15.85 -1.78 -2.96
N ASN A 113 16.10 -2.00 -4.25
CA ASN A 113 16.58 -3.27 -4.83
C ASN A 113 17.97 -3.17 -5.47
N ARG A 114 18.83 -2.27 -4.97
CA ARG A 114 20.20 -2.08 -5.47
C ARG A 114 21.29 -2.78 -4.65
N GLY A 115 20.91 -3.70 -3.79
CA GLY A 115 21.84 -4.46 -2.96
C GLY A 115 21.37 -4.67 -1.52
N ASP A 116 22.21 -5.27 -0.71
CA ASP A 116 21.88 -5.66 0.68
C ASP A 116 21.78 -4.50 1.67
N ASP A 117 22.30 -3.34 1.30
CA ASP A 117 22.17 -2.07 2.02
C ASP A 117 20.96 -1.25 1.60
N CYS A 118 20.10 -1.85 0.75
CA CYS A 118 18.86 -1.28 0.27
C CYS A 118 17.67 -2.07 0.82
N ALA A 119 16.55 -1.37 1.04
CA ALA A 119 15.30 -1.98 1.53
C ALA A 119 14.09 -1.10 1.19
N THR A 120 12.92 -1.69 1.25
CA THR A 120 11.63 -0.98 1.19
C THR A 120 10.72 -1.45 2.30
N SER A 121 9.74 -0.61 2.71
CA SER A 121 8.91 -0.88 3.87
C SER A 121 7.61 -0.09 3.86
N VAL A 122 6.63 -0.66 4.54
CA VAL A 122 5.43 0.03 5.01
C VAL A 122 5.42 -0.05 6.54
N ALA A 123 5.22 1.08 7.21
CA ALA A 123 5.27 1.17 8.66
C ALA A 123 4.17 2.07 9.23
N PHE A 124 3.85 1.84 10.50
CA PHE A 124 2.93 2.64 11.29
C PHE A 124 3.65 3.26 12.47
N THR A 125 3.27 4.47 12.83
CA THR A 125 3.82 5.13 14.01
C THR A 125 3.44 4.43 15.32
N ARG A 126 2.31 3.70 15.34
CA ARG A 126 1.86 2.81 16.43
C ARG A 126 1.29 1.53 15.85
N ASN A 127 1.26 0.47 16.64
CA ASN A 127 0.67 -0.78 16.21
C ASN A 127 -0.84 -0.60 15.92
N PRO A 128 -1.31 -0.76 14.67
CA PRO A 128 -2.71 -0.51 14.28
C PRO A 128 -3.68 -1.59 14.80
N GLY A 129 -3.17 -2.73 15.23
CA GLY A 129 -3.96 -3.81 15.81
C GLY A 129 -4.14 -3.69 17.31
N THR A 130 -3.10 -3.24 18.05
CA THR A 130 -3.09 -3.21 19.52
C THR A 130 -3.13 -1.79 20.11
N GLY A 131 -2.75 -0.77 19.35
CA GLY A 131 -2.61 0.61 19.84
C GLY A 131 -1.38 0.82 20.74
N GLU A 132 -0.39 -0.09 20.68
CA GLU A 132 0.89 0.10 21.36
C GLU A 132 1.68 1.25 20.74
N ASN A 133 2.28 2.08 21.61
CA ASN A 133 3.12 3.20 21.19
C ASN A 133 4.53 2.70 20.85
N ARG A 134 4.67 2.04 19.71
CA ARG A 134 5.93 1.58 19.12
C ARG A 134 5.85 1.59 17.62
N LEU A 135 6.98 1.82 16.97
CA LEU A 135 7.10 1.65 15.52
C LEU A 135 6.68 0.23 15.15
N TYR A 136 5.79 0.10 14.19
CA TYR A 136 5.24 -1.18 13.77
C TYR A 136 5.23 -1.26 12.25
N GLY A 137 5.69 -2.37 11.70
CA GLY A 137 5.71 -2.57 10.25
C GLY A 137 6.61 -3.72 9.84
N GLU A 138 6.76 -3.84 8.54
CA GLU A 138 7.54 -4.90 7.92
C GLU A 138 8.40 -4.31 6.81
N TYR A 139 9.60 -4.86 6.61
CA TYR A 139 10.51 -4.44 5.56
C TYR A 139 11.07 -5.63 4.78
N LEU A 140 11.42 -5.37 3.53
CA LEU A 140 12.18 -6.30 2.68
C LEU A 140 13.51 -5.67 2.28
N THR A 141 14.60 -6.43 2.42
CA THR A 141 15.91 -6.06 1.88
C THR A 141 15.99 -6.40 0.41
N ASN A 142 16.70 -5.58 -0.36
CA ASN A 142 16.89 -5.76 -1.80
C ASN A 142 15.56 -6.02 -2.52
N ALA A 143 14.61 -5.09 -2.39
CA ALA A 143 13.23 -5.22 -2.86
C ALA A 143 12.63 -3.86 -3.24
N GLN A 144 11.61 -3.88 -4.08
CA GLN A 144 10.78 -2.72 -4.39
C GLN A 144 9.49 -2.72 -3.56
N GLY A 145 8.76 -1.59 -3.54
CA GLY A 145 7.53 -1.45 -2.76
C GLY A 145 6.46 -2.48 -3.13
N GLU A 146 6.40 -2.87 -4.38
CA GLU A 146 5.47 -3.87 -4.91
C GLU A 146 5.71 -5.26 -4.31
N ASP A 147 6.97 -5.63 -4.02
CA ASP A 147 7.34 -6.93 -3.44
C ASP A 147 6.78 -7.09 -2.01
N VAL A 148 6.72 -5.98 -1.25
CA VAL A 148 6.12 -5.98 0.10
C VAL A 148 4.62 -6.26 0.04
N VAL A 149 3.93 -5.67 -0.96
CA VAL A 149 2.48 -5.77 -1.11
C VAL A 149 2.05 -7.07 -1.78
N ALA A 150 2.85 -7.57 -2.72
CA ALA A 150 2.56 -8.78 -3.48
C ALA A 150 2.65 -10.06 -2.63
N GLY A 151 3.37 -10.03 -1.48
CA GLY A 151 3.50 -11.18 -0.58
C GLY A 151 4.31 -12.35 -1.17
N ILE A 152 5.09 -12.12 -2.22
CA ILE A 152 5.93 -13.14 -2.88
C ILE A 152 7.09 -13.54 -1.96
N ARG A 153 7.65 -12.56 -1.24
CA ARG A 153 8.74 -12.77 -0.29
C ARG A 153 8.22 -12.49 1.12
N THR A 154 8.72 -13.26 2.11
CA THR A 154 8.34 -13.05 3.52
C THR A 154 9.05 -11.82 4.07
N PRO A 155 8.31 -10.76 4.43
CA PRO A 155 8.91 -9.57 5.01
C PRO A 155 9.39 -9.82 6.45
N LYS A 156 10.31 -8.97 6.89
CA LYS A 156 10.89 -9.02 8.23
C LYS A 156 10.28 -7.93 9.12
N PRO A 157 10.04 -8.20 10.42
CA PRO A 157 9.60 -7.18 11.34
C PRO A 157 10.56 -6.00 11.40
N ILE A 158 10.01 -4.78 11.41
CA ILE A 158 10.79 -3.52 11.34
C ILE A 158 11.77 -3.36 12.51
N GLU A 159 11.48 -3.98 13.66
CA GLU A 159 12.34 -3.98 14.84
C GLU A 159 13.72 -4.58 14.55
N GLN A 160 13.83 -5.49 13.58
CA GLN A 160 15.12 -6.07 13.19
C GLN A 160 16.08 -5.05 12.55
N LEU A 161 15.56 -3.92 12.04
CA LEU A 161 16.41 -2.83 11.58
C LEU A 161 17.25 -2.23 12.71
N SER A 162 16.80 -2.31 13.96
CA SER A 162 17.57 -1.84 15.12
C SER A 162 18.95 -2.49 15.23
N SER A 163 19.07 -3.76 14.81
CA SER A 163 20.34 -4.49 14.81
C SER A 163 21.06 -4.44 13.45
N LYS A 164 20.31 -4.47 12.34
CA LYS A 164 20.90 -4.50 11.00
C LYS A 164 21.34 -3.14 10.49
N MET A 165 20.52 -2.10 10.73
CA MET A 165 20.73 -0.73 10.27
C MET A 165 20.39 0.25 11.42
N PRO A 166 21.18 0.28 12.53
CA PRO A 166 20.82 1.04 13.74
C PRO A 166 20.66 2.54 13.51
N ARG A 167 21.42 3.10 12.56
CA ARG A 167 21.32 4.51 12.19
C ARG A 167 19.95 4.80 11.55
N ILE A 168 19.52 3.97 10.62
CA ILE A 168 18.21 4.09 9.93
C ILE A 168 17.08 3.93 10.94
N TYR A 169 17.16 2.91 11.81
CA TYR A 169 16.13 2.68 12.82
C TYR A 169 15.94 3.90 13.74
N ARG A 170 17.02 4.56 14.13
CA ARG A 170 16.97 5.79 14.93
C ARG A 170 16.28 6.93 14.16
N GLN A 171 16.63 7.12 12.88
CA GLN A 171 15.97 8.11 12.03
C GLN A 171 14.46 7.83 11.86
N LEU A 172 14.07 6.56 11.80
CA LEU A 172 12.65 6.18 11.75
C LEU A 172 11.91 6.50 13.06
N GLU A 173 12.54 6.29 14.22
CA GLU A 173 11.94 6.67 15.51
C GLU A 173 11.82 8.21 15.67
N GLU A 174 12.80 8.96 15.18
CA GLU A 174 12.72 10.43 15.13
C GLU A 174 11.61 10.89 14.19
N LEU A 175 11.52 10.30 12.99
CA LEU A 175 10.48 10.58 12.01
C LEU A 175 9.09 10.27 12.56
N ARG A 176 8.92 9.11 13.19
CA ARG A 176 7.70 8.69 13.86
C ARG A 176 7.18 9.75 14.84
N SER A 177 8.06 10.23 15.70
CA SER A 177 7.72 11.27 16.69
C SER A 177 7.32 12.59 16.01
N ARG A 178 8.04 12.98 14.97
CA ARG A 178 7.71 14.19 14.17
C ARG A 178 6.35 14.09 13.48
N LEU A 179 6.04 12.93 12.90
CA LEU A 179 4.75 12.69 12.24
C LEU A 179 3.59 12.77 13.21
N GLU A 180 3.66 12.09 14.36
CA GLU A 180 2.60 12.14 15.36
C GLU A 180 2.38 13.54 15.94
N ASN A 181 3.47 14.28 16.21
CA ASN A 181 3.38 15.66 16.70
C ASN A 181 2.77 16.59 15.65
N HIS A 182 3.05 16.38 14.36
CA HIS A 182 2.54 17.24 13.30
C HIS A 182 1.07 16.96 12.97
N TYR A 183 0.72 15.68 12.80
CA TYR A 183 -0.63 15.29 12.38
C TYR A 183 -1.60 15.08 13.53
N CYS A 184 -1.09 14.96 14.77
CA CYS A 184 -1.87 14.58 15.95
C CYS A 184 -2.71 13.31 15.70
N GLU A 185 -2.15 12.38 14.91
CA GLU A 185 -2.81 11.15 14.47
C GLU A 185 -1.77 10.05 14.22
N VAL A 186 -2.17 8.79 14.44
CA VAL A 186 -1.36 7.64 14.02
C VAL A 186 -1.18 7.66 12.52
N GLN A 187 0.05 7.58 12.06
CA GLN A 187 0.38 7.63 10.65
C GLN A 187 0.81 6.26 10.13
N ASP A 188 0.35 5.93 8.94
CA ASP A 188 0.82 4.89 8.05
C ASP A 188 1.77 5.57 7.05
N PHE A 189 2.99 5.08 6.91
CA PHE A 189 3.98 5.70 6.04
C PHE A 189 4.84 4.67 5.31
N GLU A 190 5.31 5.08 4.15
CA GLU A 190 6.16 4.29 3.29
C GLU A 190 7.56 4.91 3.21
N PHE A 191 8.58 4.06 3.21
CA PHE A 191 9.96 4.50 3.05
C PHE A 191 10.80 3.50 2.25
N THR A 192 11.85 4.02 1.65
CA THR A 192 12.87 3.22 0.96
C THR A 192 14.25 3.58 1.51
N ILE A 193 15.08 2.59 1.63
CA ILE A 193 16.50 2.74 1.96
C ILE A 193 17.27 2.44 0.68
N GLU A 194 18.00 3.41 0.16
CA GLU A 194 18.90 3.22 -0.97
C GLU A 194 20.33 3.51 -0.52
N ARG A 195 21.22 2.50 -0.59
CA ARG A 195 22.63 2.60 -0.21
C ARG A 195 22.83 3.20 1.18
N GLY A 196 22.07 2.72 2.16
CA GLY A 196 22.13 3.18 3.54
C GLY A 196 21.60 4.60 3.78
N VAL A 197 20.91 5.21 2.81
CA VAL A 197 20.21 6.49 2.95
C VAL A 197 18.70 6.26 3.05
N LEU A 198 18.06 6.85 4.05
CA LEU A 198 16.61 6.76 4.26
C LEU A 198 15.89 7.82 3.41
N TYR A 199 14.95 7.37 2.60
CA TYR A 199 14.01 8.19 1.85
C TYR A 199 12.59 7.93 2.33
N TYR A 200 11.95 8.98 2.79
CA TYR A 200 10.56 8.97 3.18
C TYR A 200 9.68 9.31 1.97
N LEU A 201 8.73 8.45 1.64
CA LEU A 201 7.98 8.55 0.38
C LEU A 201 6.62 9.21 0.56
N GLN A 202 5.81 8.70 1.47
CA GLN A 202 4.48 9.24 1.73
C GLN A 202 3.99 8.89 3.13
N THR A 203 2.96 9.62 3.59
CA THR A 203 2.22 9.33 4.81
C THR A 203 0.74 9.50 4.60
N ARG A 204 -0.03 8.80 5.42
CA ARG A 204 -1.47 8.91 5.53
C ARG A 204 -1.93 8.56 6.93
N ASN A 205 -3.16 8.94 7.29
CA ASN A 205 -3.74 8.53 8.55
C ASN A 205 -3.84 7.01 8.63
N GLY A 206 -3.29 6.43 9.67
CA GLY A 206 -3.25 5.00 9.88
C GLY A 206 -4.64 4.41 10.10
N LYS A 207 -5.02 3.41 9.30
CA LYS A 207 -6.25 2.66 9.52
C LYS A 207 -6.05 1.70 10.68
N MET A 208 -6.82 1.89 11.75
CA MET A 208 -6.76 1.09 12.97
C MET A 208 -8.05 0.31 13.18
N ASN A 209 -7.96 -0.83 13.85
CA ASN A 209 -9.16 -1.50 14.37
C ASN A 209 -9.79 -0.71 15.54
N ALA A 210 -11.03 -1.04 15.90
CA ALA A 210 -11.79 -0.34 16.94
C ALA A 210 -11.04 -0.27 18.28
N THR A 211 -10.43 -1.37 18.70
CA THR A 211 -9.70 -1.45 19.98
C THR A 211 -8.46 -0.56 19.97
N ALA A 212 -7.67 -0.59 18.88
CA ALA A 212 -6.50 0.24 18.73
C ALA A 212 -6.87 1.73 18.67
N MET A 213 -7.95 2.08 17.96
CA MET A 213 -8.45 3.45 17.86
C MET A 213 -8.79 4.03 19.24
N VAL A 214 -9.57 3.33 20.05
CA VAL A 214 -9.94 3.78 21.40
C VAL A 214 -8.69 3.87 22.28
N ARG A 215 -7.83 2.85 22.26
CA ARG A 215 -6.60 2.82 23.07
C ARG A 215 -5.64 3.94 22.70
N THR A 216 -5.44 4.19 21.42
CA THR A 216 -4.56 5.29 20.95
C THR A 216 -5.13 6.66 21.28
N SER A 217 -6.45 6.87 21.16
CA SER A 217 -7.10 8.13 21.52
C SER A 217 -6.87 8.50 22.99
N VAL A 218 -7.02 7.51 23.91
CA VAL A 218 -6.75 7.70 25.34
C VAL A 218 -5.25 7.94 25.60
N LYS A 219 -4.36 7.20 24.93
CA LYS A 219 -2.91 7.36 25.13
C LYS A 219 -2.41 8.71 24.62
N MET A 220 -2.84 9.12 23.42
CA MET A 220 -2.42 10.39 22.82
C MET A 220 -2.95 11.61 23.62
N GLU A 221 -4.11 11.49 24.24
CA GLU A 221 -4.60 12.52 25.20
C GLU A 221 -3.67 12.58 26.43
N ARG A 222 -3.33 11.45 27.03
CA ARG A 222 -2.42 11.40 28.18
C ARG A 222 -1.01 11.88 27.88
N GLU A 223 -0.56 11.69 26.65
CA GLU A 223 0.74 12.16 26.14
C GLU A 223 0.71 13.65 25.75
N GLY A 224 -0.47 14.31 25.81
CA GLY A 224 -0.63 15.72 25.49
C GLY A 224 -0.69 16.04 24.00
N LEU A 225 -0.78 15.01 23.13
CA LEU A 225 -0.93 15.18 21.68
C LEU A 225 -2.35 15.58 21.28
N LEU A 226 -3.35 15.22 22.09
CA LEU A 226 -4.76 15.49 21.86
C LEU A 226 -5.42 16.11 23.11
N THR A 227 -6.39 16.97 22.90
CA THR A 227 -7.32 17.34 23.95
C THR A 227 -8.37 16.23 24.15
N LYS A 228 -9.03 16.19 25.32
CA LYS A 228 -10.12 15.23 25.60
C LYS A 228 -11.22 15.29 24.54
N GLN A 229 -11.56 16.49 24.09
CA GLN A 229 -12.58 16.69 23.07
C GLN A 229 -12.14 16.11 21.72
N GLN A 230 -10.90 16.34 21.29
CA GLN A 230 -10.36 15.76 20.07
C GLN A 230 -10.29 14.24 20.16
N ALA A 231 -9.84 13.69 21.28
CA ALA A 231 -9.79 12.25 21.50
C ALA A 231 -11.17 11.58 21.41
N LEU A 232 -12.22 12.24 21.91
CA LEU A 232 -13.61 11.76 21.79
C LEU A 232 -14.12 11.82 20.35
N LEU A 233 -13.86 12.93 19.63
CA LEU A 233 -14.29 13.11 18.24
C LEU A 233 -13.66 12.12 17.26
N ARG A 234 -12.48 11.58 17.58
CA ARG A 234 -11.82 10.55 16.77
C ARG A 234 -12.53 9.20 16.80
N ILE A 235 -13.30 8.93 17.85
CA ILE A 235 -13.92 7.62 18.05
C ILE A 235 -15.26 7.60 17.34
N ASN A 236 -15.39 6.81 16.28
CA ASN A 236 -16.66 6.55 15.64
C ASN A 236 -17.53 5.69 16.57
N PRO A 237 -18.79 6.06 16.89
CA PRO A 237 -19.71 5.26 17.70
C PRO A 237 -19.85 3.80 17.25
N GLN A 238 -19.83 3.56 15.95
CA GLN A 238 -19.87 2.18 15.39
C GLN A 238 -18.67 1.33 15.83
N HIS A 239 -17.51 1.93 16.07
CA HIS A 239 -16.34 1.21 16.59
C HIS A 239 -16.55 0.75 18.03
N LEU A 240 -17.32 1.50 18.85
CA LEU A 240 -17.67 1.10 20.21
C LEU A 240 -18.60 -0.11 20.21
N GLU A 241 -19.59 -0.13 19.32
CA GLU A 241 -20.48 -1.27 19.15
C GLU A 241 -19.70 -2.55 18.80
N GLN A 242 -18.73 -2.46 17.88
CA GLN A 242 -17.86 -3.58 17.51
C GLN A 242 -17.05 -4.13 18.70
N MET A 243 -16.70 -3.30 19.68
CA MET A 243 -15.97 -3.72 20.87
C MET A 243 -16.85 -4.49 21.86
N LEU A 244 -18.17 -4.31 21.79
CA LEU A 244 -19.15 -5.00 22.65
C LEU A 244 -19.48 -6.40 22.15
N TYR A 245 -19.12 -6.76 20.91
CA TYR A 245 -19.34 -8.12 20.41
C TYR A 245 -18.49 -9.14 21.17
N PRO A 246 -19.04 -10.34 21.44
CA PRO A 246 -18.32 -11.43 22.07
C PRO A 246 -17.05 -11.76 21.28
N ARG A 247 -15.94 -11.92 21.99
CA ARG A 247 -14.65 -12.34 21.42
C ARG A 247 -14.30 -13.72 21.93
N LEU A 248 -13.70 -14.54 21.07
CA LEU A 248 -13.11 -15.80 21.49
C LEU A 248 -11.96 -15.51 22.48
N ALA A 249 -11.98 -16.19 23.62
CA ALA A 249 -10.89 -16.06 24.59
C ALA A 249 -9.56 -16.50 23.96
N PRO A 250 -8.45 -15.79 24.21
CA PRO A 250 -7.14 -16.14 23.65
C PRO A 250 -6.65 -17.55 23.96
N MET A 251 -7.21 -18.18 24.98
CA MET A 251 -6.87 -19.54 25.43
C MET A 251 -7.70 -20.66 24.81
N CYS A 252 -8.58 -20.40 23.87
CA CYS A 252 -9.14 -21.47 23.06
C CYS A 252 -8.06 -22.02 22.13
N VAL A 253 -7.19 -22.87 22.65
CA VAL A 253 -6.37 -23.78 21.85
C VAL A 253 -7.34 -24.72 21.17
N LEU A 254 -7.84 -24.34 20.01
CA LEU A 254 -8.56 -25.26 19.13
C LEU A 254 -7.58 -26.40 18.83
N ARG A 255 -7.81 -27.58 19.39
CA ARG A 255 -7.09 -28.78 18.95
C ARG A 255 -7.18 -28.82 17.43
N PRO A 256 -6.08 -29.07 16.75
CA PRO A 256 -6.09 -29.10 15.28
C PRO A 256 -7.12 -30.14 14.84
N LEU A 257 -8.24 -29.67 14.31
CA LEU A 257 -9.25 -30.55 13.75
C LEU A 257 -8.66 -31.30 12.54
N PRO A 258 -9.00 -32.60 12.39
CA PRO A 258 -8.62 -33.34 11.17
C PRO A 258 -8.95 -32.54 9.92
N LYS A 259 -8.11 -32.63 8.87
CA LYS A 259 -8.24 -31.83 7.64
C LYS A 259 -9.67 -31.85 7.05
N ALA A 260 -10.40 -32.97 7.18
CA ALA A 260 -11.80 -33.10 6.76
C ALA A 260 -12.79 -32.24 7.55
N CYS A 261 -12.53 -31.96 8.83
CA CYS A 261 -13.40 -31.11 9.66
C CYS A 261 -13.10 -29.62 9.51
N ARG A 262 -11.90 -29.24 9.00
CA ARG A 262 -11.56 -27.82 8.74
C ARG A 262 -12.43 -27.22 7.63
N LEU A 263 -12.78 -28.02 6.61
CA LEU A 263 -13.63 -27.55 5.51
C LEU A 263 -15.09 -27.34 5.96
N LEU A 264 -15.59 -28.17 6.89
CA LEU A 264 -16.98 -28.09 7.38
C LEU A 264 -17.22 -26.94 8.37
N LEU A 265 -16.18 -26.45 9.06
CA LEU A 265 -16.29 -25.32 9.99
C LEU A 265 -16.12 -23.94 9.32
N VAL A 266 -15.41 -23.88 8.19
CA VAL A 266 -15.26 -22.63 7.43
C VAL A 266 -16.55 -22.26 6.69
N LEU A 267 -17.28 -23.22 6.18
CA LEU A 267 -18.53 -22.99 5.43
C LEU A 267 -19.63 -22.28 6.24
N PRO A 268 -19.95 -22.67 7.50
CA PRO A 268 -20.99 -21.99 8.28
C PRO A 268 -20.59 -20.58 8.72
N VAL A 269 -19.31 -20.33 9.01
CA VAL A 269 -18.83 -18.99 9.43
C VAL A 269 -18.86 -18.01 8.25
N VAL A 270 -18.49 -18.47 7.05
CA VAL A 270 -18.60 -17.66 5.82
C VAL A 270 -20.07 -17.43 5.46
N TRP A 271 -20.95 -18.44 5.66
CA TRP A 271 -22.38 -18.32 5.41
C TRP A 271 -23.09 -17.37 6.37
N LEU A 272 -22.68 -17.33 7.64
CA LEU A 272 -23.23 -16.38 8.62
C LEU A 272 -22.84 -14.93 8.29
N TYR A 273 -21.70 -14.71 7.64
CA TYR A 273 -21.24 -13.38 7.21
C TYR A 273 -21.87 -12.90 5.89
N LEU A 274 -22.39 -13.82 5.06
CA LEU A 274 -22.98 -13.53 3.76
C LEU A 274 -24.52 -13.52 3.76
N MET A 275 -25.17 -13.94 4.86
CA MET A 275 -26.63 -13.81 4.95
C MET A 275 -27.04 -12.37 5.30
N PRO A 276 -27.80 -11.67 4.44
CA PRO A 276 -28.43 -10.44 4.84
C PRO A 276 -29.40 -10.73 5.98
N ILE A 277 -29.24 -10.05 7.10
CA ILE A 277 -30.20 -10.07 8.21
C ILE A 277 -31.53 -9.58 7.65
N LYS A 278 -32.46 -10.47 7.37
CA LYS A 278 -33.85 -10.10 7.12
C LYS A 278 -34.38 -9.45 8.40
N ARG A 279 -34.55 -8.15 8.40
CA ARG A 279 -35.36 -7.47 9.38
C ARG A 279 -36.79 -7.95 9.19
N ASN A 280 -37.29 -8.69 10.13
CA ASN A 280 -38.73 -8.91 10.25
C ASN A 280 -39.36 -7.58 10.65
N ASN A 281 -40.33 -7.12 9.86
CA ASN A 281 -41.25 -6.07 10.24
C ASN A 281 -42.12 -6.52 11.44
#